data_31a5d127a4b01b1207962faeb4c9e7d4
#
_entry.id   31a5d127a4b01b1207962faeb4c9e7d4
#
_cell.length_a   1.000
_cell.length_b   1.000
_cell.length_c   1.000
_cell.angle_alpha   90.00
_cell.angle_beta   90.00
_cell.angle_gamma   90.00
#
_symmetry.space_group_name_H-M   'P 1'
#
loop_
_entity.id
_entity.type
_entity.pdbx_description
1 polymer ?
#
loop_
_entity_poly.entity_id
_entity_poly.type
_entity_poly.pdbx_seq_one_letter_code
_entity_poly.pdbx_strand_id
1 'polypeptide(L)'
;MQVLLANPRGFCAGVDRAIEIVERALRLHGAPIYVRHEVVHNKFVVEDLRGKGAVFVEDLSEVPEGATVIFSAHGVSQAVRRDAQARKLKVFDATCPLVTKVHVEVSKMREHGREIVMIGHRGHPEVEGTMGQSAGGMYLVEKPEDVAGLRVNDERNLAFVTQTTLSVDDAQQTIAALRARFPGIVGPKKDDICYATQNRQDAVKTLARQCEVVIVVGSPNSSNSNRLREVAEQQGVAAYMVDNASELKPKWVAGKRIVGVTAGASAPEVLVKQVVDRLRQLGGGQAAESTGIAEKVVFPLPKGLS
;
A
#
# COMPACT_ATOMS: atom_id res chain seq x y z
N MET A 1 -19.68 13.54 22.09
CA MET A 1 -18.51 13.36 21.20
C MET A 1 -19.02 13.31 19.78
N GLN A 2 -18.55 14.15 18.88
CA GLN A 2 -18.83 14.08 17.42
C GLN A 2 -17.85 13.12 16.77
N VAL A 3 -18.29 12.34 15.77
CA VAL A 3 -17.43 11.46 14.96
C VAL A 3 -17.38 12.01 13.54
N LEU A 4 -16.18 12.28 13.02
CA LEU A 4 -15.95 12.73 11.64
C LEU A 4 -15.23 11.64 10.85
N LEU A 5 -15.70 11.33 9.65
CA LEU A 5 -15.11 10.34 8.76
C LEU A 5 -14.31 11.03 7.67
N ALA A 6 -13.06 10.60 7.46
CA ALA A 6 -12.27 11.05 6.32
C ALA A 6 -12.91 10.63 4.98
N ASN A 7 -12.78 11.46 3.97
CA ASN A 7 -13.22 11.17 2.61
C ASN A 7 -12.14 11.63 1.60
N PRO A 8 -11.53 10.70 0.79
CA PRO A 8 -11.77 9.26 0.78
C PRO A 8 -11.13 8.51 1.94
N ARG A 9 -11.58 7.28 2.18
CA ARG A 9 -11.01 6.29 3.11
C ARG A 9 -11.24 4.88 2.59
N GLY A 10 -10.57 3.89 3.20
CA GLY A 10 -10.80 2.47 2.90
C GLY A 10 -10.33 2.06 1.51
N PHE A 11 -10.90 1.01 0.95
CA PHE A 11 -10.45 0.35 -0.27
C PHE A 11 -10.18 1.30 -1.43
N CYS A 12 -9.11 1.02 -2.18
CA CYS A 12 -8.79 1.66 -3.45
C CYS A 12 -8.98 0.68 -4.61
N ALA A 13 -9.07 1.17 -5.83
CA ALA A 13 -9.28 0.33 -7.01
C ALA A 13 -8.24 -0.80 -7.19
N GLY A 14 -7.00 -0.59 -6.74
CA GLY A 14 -5.96 -1.63 -6.77
C GLY A 14 -6.25 -2.77 -5.80
N VAL A 15 -6.73 -2.45 -4.61
CA VAL A 15 -7.11 -3.41 -3.57
C VAL A 15 -8.38 -4.16 -3.98
N ASP A 16 -9.43 -3.46 -4.39
CA ASP A 16 -10.67 -4.08 -4.87
C ASP A 16 -10.37 -5.10 -5.98
N ARG A 17 -9.58 -4.69 -6.98
CA ARG A 17 -9.17 -5.57 -8.07
C ARG A 17 -8.41 -6.80 -7.57
N ALA A 18 -7.48 -6.64 -6.64
CA ALA A 18 -6.67 -7.76 -6.16
C ALA A 18 -7.50 -8.80 -5.39
N ILE A 19 -8.43 -8.34 -4.56
CA ILE A 19 -9.38 -9.21 -3.84
C ILE A 19 -10.29 -9.93 -4.84
N GLU A 20 -10.86 -9.20 -5.80
CA GLU A 20 -11.75 -9.76 -6.82
C GLU A 20 -11.05 -10.84 -7.67
N ILE A 21 -9.76 -10.68 -7.98
CA ILE A 21 -8.95 -11.69 -8.68
C ILE A 21 -8.91 -13.00 -7.89
N VAL A 22 -8.64 -12.95 -6.57
CA VAL A 22 -8.61 -14.15 -5.72
C VAL A 22 -9.98 -14.81 -5.66
N GLU A 23 -11.03 -14.05 -5.42
CA GLU A 23 -12.40 -14.55 -5.34
C GLU A 23 -12.89 -15.19 -6.65
N ARG A 24 -12.58 -14.56 -7.79
CA ARG A 24 -12.91 -15.13 -9.10
C ARG A 24 -12.11 -16.39 -9.39
N ALA A 25 -10.82 -16.41 -9.06
CA ALA A 25 -10.02 -17.61 -9.22
C ALA A 25 -10.57 -18.79 -8.39
N LEU A 26 -10.97 -18.55 -7.14
CA LEU A 26 -11.63 -19.54 -6.30
C LEU A 26 -12.93 -20.07 -6.92
N ARG A 27 -13.76 -19.16 -7.45
CA ARG A 27 -15.03 -19.57 -8.11
C ARG A 27 -14.82 -20.37 -9.40
N LEU A 28 -13.83 -20.00 -10.20
CA LEU A 28 -13.62 -20.59 -11.53
C LEU A 28 -12.76 -21.86 -11.51
N HIS A 29 -11.82 -21.94 -10.57
CA HIS A 29 -10.84 -23.03 -10.53
C HIS A 29 -10.98 -23.93 -9.29
N GLY A 30 -11.81 -23.52 -8.32
CA GLY A 30 -11.95 -24.23 -7.04
C GLY A 30 -10.75 -24.00 -6.11
N ALA A 31 -10.94 -24.38 -4.85
CA ALA A 31 -9.86 -24.38 -3.86
C ALA A 31 -8.98 -25.64 -4.00
N PRO A 32 -7.68 -25.58 -3.63
CA PRO A 32 -6.99 -24.39 -3.13
C PRO A 32 -6.50 -23.46 -4.24
N ILE A 33 -6.55 -22.16 -3.99
CA ILE A 33 -5.84 -21.15 -4.79
C ILE A 33 -4.69 -20.60 -3.95
N TYR A 34 -3.47 -20.72 -4.46
CA TYR A 34 -2.30 -20.22 -3.76
C TYR A 34 -2.13 -18.71 -4.02
N VAL A 35 -1.77 -17.96 -2.99
CA VAL A 35 -1.50 -16.52 -3.09
C VAL A 35 -0.12 -16.26 -2.51
N ARG A 36 0.80 -15.78 -3.36
CA ARG A 36 2.14 -15.46 -2.91
C ARG A 36 2.12 -14.14 -2.15
N HIS A 37 2.51 -14.21 -0.88
CA HIS A 37 2.38 -13.16 0.11
C HIS A 37 0.92 -12.74 0.34
N GLU A 38 0.63 -11.95 1.38
CA GLU A 38 -0.71 -11.40 1.59
C GLU A 38 -1.16 -10.63 0.33
N VAL A 39 -2.36 -10.90 -0.16
CA VAL A 39 -2.86 -10.24 -1.38
C VAL A 39 -2.87 -8.72 -1.24
N VAL A 40 -3.22 -8.25 -0.04
CA VAL A 40 -3.13 -6.89 0.47
C VAL A 40 -2.85 -6.92 1.97
N HIS A 41 -2.22 -5.91 2.53
CA HIS A 41 -1.90 -5.85 3.97
C HIS A 41 -3.13 -5.49 4.81
N ASN A 42 -4.00 -6.47 5.02
CA ASN A 42 -5.12 -6.37 5.94
C ASN A 42 -5.52 -7.76 6.47
N LYS A 43 -5.40 -7.95 7.79
CA LYS A 43 -5.65 -9.22 8.46
C LYS A 43 -7.06 -9.77 8.20
N PHE A 44 -8.08 -8.90 8.27
CA PHE A 44 -9.47 -9.30 8.04
C PHE A 44 -9.66 -9.85 6.61
N VAL A 45 -9.10 -9.18 5.60
CA VAL A 45 -9.18 -9.62 4.21
C VAL A 45 -8.46 -10.96 4.00
N VAL A 46 -7.27 -11.11 4.57
CA VAL A 46 -6.50 -12.36 4.48
C VAL A 46 -7.26 -13.52 5.11
N GLU A 47 -7.83 -13.35 6.30
CA GLU A 47 -8.60 -14.39 6.99
C GLU A 47 -9.91 -14.73 6.25
N ASP A 48 -10.60 -13.74 5.70
CA ASP A 48 -11.80 -13.96 4.88
C ASP A 48 -11.48 -14.82 3.64
N LEU A 49 -10.40 -14.49 2.94
CA LEU A 49 -9.98 -15.26 1.75
C LEU A 49 -9.47 -16.66 2.12
N ARG A 50 -8.79 -16.83 3.26
CA ARG A 50 -8.44 -18.17 3.80
C ARG A 50 -9.69 -19.00 4.05
N GLY A 51 -10.70 -18.42 4.69
CA GLY A 51 -11.98 -19.08 4.91
C GLY A 51 -12.67 -19.52 3.61
N LYS A 52 -12.40 -18.84 2.50
CA LYS A 52 -12.91 -19.17 1.15
C LYS A 52 -12.04 -20.20 0.41
N GLY A 53 -10.88 -20.59 0.95
CA GLY A 53 -9.99 -21.60 0.36
C GLY A 53 -8.73 -21.07 -0.31
N ALA A 54 -8.36 -19.79 -0.08
CA ALA A 54 -7.06 -19.28 -0.47
C ALA A 54 -5.97 -19.77 0.49
N VAL A 55 -4.81 -20.16 -0.05
CA VAL A 55 -3.63 -20.58 0.71
C VAL A 55 -2.53 -19.56 0.49
N PHE A 56 -2.16 -18.83 1.55
CA PHE A 56 -1.11 -17.83 1.47
C PHE A 56 0.25 -18.47 1.72
N VAL A 57 1.20 -18.23 0.83
CA VAL A 57 2.57 -18.76 0.86
C VAL A 57 3.58 -17.63 0.68
N GLU A 58 4.74 -17.77 1.31
CA GLU A 58 5.83 -16.79 1.11
C GLU A 58 6.77 -17.22 -0.02
N ASP A 59 6.98 -18.51 -0.20
CA ASP A 59 7.84 -19.06 -1.24
C ASP A 59 7.07 -19.96 -2.21
N LEU A 60 7.41 -19.88 -3.52
CA LEU A 60 6.77 -20.72 -4.52
C LEU A 60 7.10 -22.20 -4.40
N SER A 61 8.14 -22.57 -3.62
CA SER A 61 8.44 -23.97 -3.30
C SER A 61 7.32 -24.65 -2.51
N GLU A 62 6.49 -23.88 -1.80
CA GLU A 62 5.31 -24.35 -1.08
C GLU A 62 4.12 -24.66 -2.01
N VAL A 63 4.19 -24.23 -3.27
CA VAL A 63 3.12 -24.40 -4.27
C VAL A 63 3.35 -25.67 -5.08
N PRO A 64 2.39 -26.60 -5.16
CA PRO A 64 2.50 -27.78 -6.02
C PRO A 64 2.71 -27.42 -7.50
N GLU A 65 3.50 -28.21 -8.22
CA GLU A 65 3.74 -28.00 -9.67
C GLU A 65 2.40 -27.97 -10.44
N GLY A 66 2.26 -27.03 -11.34
CA GLY A 66 1.06 -26.86 -12.17
C GLY A 66 -0.14 -26.24 -11.44
N ALA A 67 -0.04 -25.95 -10.14
CA ALA A 67 -1.13 -25.34 -9.39
C ALA A 67 -1.38 -23.88 -9.81
N THR A 68 -2.54 -23.35 -9.43
CA THR A 68 -2.90 -21.95 -9.66
C THR A 68 -2.31 -21.08 -8.54
N VAL A 69 -1.55 -20.04 -8.91
CA VAL A 69 -0.98 -19.07 -7.99
C VAL A 69 -1.35 -17.64 -8.40
N ILE A 70 -1.59 -16.79 -7.41
CA ILE A 70 -1.84 -15.37 -7.58
C ILE A 70 -0.66 -14.58 -7.00
N PHE A 71 -0.11 -13.66 -7.77
CA PHE A 71 0.84 -12.67 -7.25
C PHE A 71 0.07 -11.52 -6.60
N SER A 72 0.50 -11.11 -5.41
CA SER A 72 -0.17 -10.07 -4.61
C SER A 72 -0.18 -8.69 -5.30
N ALA A 73 -0.98 -7.78 -4.78
CA ALA A 73 -1.06 -6.40 -5.27
C ALA A 73 0.29 -5.65 -5.25
N HIS A 74 1.22 -6.09 -4.40
CA HIS A 74 2.54 -5.47 -4.22
C HIS A 74 3.51 -5.73 -5.38
N GLY A 75 3.19 -6.70 -6.25
CA GLY A 75 4.08 -7.14 -7.33
C GLY A 75 5.18 -8.09 -6.87
N VAL A 76 5.90 -8.63 -7.83
CA VAL A 76 6.95 -9.62 -7.60
C VAL A 76 8.18 -9.33 -8.47
N SER A 77 9.34 -9.81 -8.04
CA SER A 77 10.60 -9.74 -8.81
C SER A 77 10.55 -10.57 -10.08
N GLN A 78 11.42 -10.28 -11.01
CA GLN A 78 11.61 -11.11 -12.21
C GLN A 78 12.09 -12.54 -11.87
N ALA A 79 12.81 -12.73 -10.76
CA ALA A 79 13.21 -14.05 -10.28
C ALA A 79 11.99 -14.92 -9.92
N VAL A 80 11.03 -14.35 -9.18
CA VAL A 80 9.78 -15.03 -8.82
C VAL A 80 8.96 -15.40 -10.08
N ARG A 81 8.92 -14.52 -11.09
CA ARG A 81 8.23 -14.81 -12.36
C ARG A 81 8.86 -15.98 -13.10
N ARG A 82 10.21 -16.02 -13.15
CA ARG A 82 10.94 -17.15 -13.78
C ARG A 82 10.74 -18.46 -13.02
N ASP A 83 10.74 -18.42 -11.68
CA ASP A 83 10.49 -19.61 -10.87
C ASP A 83 9.07 -20.15 -11.07
N ALA A 84 8.05 -19.29 -11.07
CA ALA A 84 6.69 -19.69 -11.38
C ALA A 84 6.57 -20.37 -12.76
N GLN A 85 7.27 -19.83 -13.77
CA GLN A 85 7.29 -20.40 -15.10
C GLN A 85 8.01 -21.76 -15.12
N ALA A 86 9.15 -21.90 -14.44
CA ALA A 86 9.91 -23.16 -14.36
C ALA A 86 9.08 -24.27 -13.69
N ARG A 87 8.25 -23.92 -12.69
CA ARG A 87 7.33 -24.82 -12.00
C ARG A 87 6.00 -25.03 -12.75
N LYS A 88 5.84 -24.46 -13.94
CA LYS A 88 4.62 -24.55 -14.76
C LYS A 88 3.36 -24.11 -14.02
N LEU A 89 3.49 -23.15 -13.09
CA LEU A 89 2.33 -22.64 -12.34
C LEU A 89 1.39 -21.85 -13.24
N LYS A 90 0.09 -21.99 -12.99
CA LYS A 90 -0.94 -21.15 -13.61
C LYS A 90 -1.01 -19.84 -12.86
N VAL A 91 -0.44 -18.78 -13.41
CA VAL A 91 -0.29 -17.49 -12.73
C VAL A 91 -1.43 -16.53 -13.11
N PHE A 92 -2.09 -15.94 -12.10
CA PHE A 92 -2.86 -14.72 -12.23
C PHE A 92 -2.14 -13.58 -11.50
N ASP A 93 -1.88 -12.50 -12.20
CA ASP A 93 -1.12 -11.37 -11.66
C ASP A 93 -2.08 -10.30 -11.10
N ALA A 94 -2.15 -10.21 -9.77
CA ALA A 94 -2.94 -9.20 -9.08
C ALA A 94 -2.13 -7.92 -8.78
N THR A 95 -0.88 -7.81 -9.25
CA THR A 95 -0.08 -6.58 -9.11
C THR A 95 -0.91 -5.36 -9.49
N CYS A 96 -0.95 -4.37 -8.60
CA CYS A 96 -1.64 -3.11 -8.87
C CYS A 96 -1.06 -2.46 -10.15
N PRO A 97 -1.90 -1.98 -11.08
CA PRO A 97 -1.40 -1.32 -12.29
C PRO A 97 -0.47 -0.14 -12.03
N LEU A 98 -0.61 0.54 -10.87
CA LEU A 98 0.27 1.64 -10.49
C LEU A 98 1.64 1.15 -9.99
N VAL A 99 1.72 -0.03 -9.39
CA VAL A 99 3.01 -0.73 -9.11
C VAL A 99 3.63 -1.23 -10.41
N THR A 100 2.83 -1.81 -11.31
CA THR A 100 3.29 -2.23 -12.64
C THR A 100 3.90 -1.06 -13.43
N LYS A 101 3.32 0.15 -13.31
CA LYS A 101 3.90 1.37 -13.88
C LYS A 101 5.34 1.57 -13.41
N VAL A 102 5.60 1.48 -12.11
CA VAL A 102 6.95 1.64 -11.53
C VAL A 102 7.89 0.56 -12.05
N HIS A 103 7.46 -0.71 -12.10
CA HIS A 103 8.24 -1.82 -12.66
C HIS A 103 8.66 -1.57 -14.12
N VAL A 104 7.73 -1.07 -14.95
CA VAL A 104 8.00 -0.73 -16.35
C VAL A 104 8.97 0.44 -16.46
N GLU A 105 8.84 1.46 -15.60
CA GLU A 105 9.77 2.58 -15.55
C GLU A 105 11.19 2.14 -15.18
N VAL A 106 11.34 1.28 -14.15
CA VAL A 106 12.62 0.68 -13.79
C VAL A 106 13.24 -0.03 -14.99
N SER A 107 12.50 -0.92 -15.65
CA SER A 107 13.01 -1.65 -16.81
C SER A 107 13.51 -0.71 -17.91
N LYS A 108 12.70 0.29 -18.28
CA LYS A 108 13.06 1.29 -19.28
C LYS A 108 14.29 2.12 -18.91
N MET A 109 14.39 2.56 -17.66
CA MET A 109 15.54 3.31 -17.16
C MET A 109 16.81 2.45 -17.21
N ARG A 110 16.72 1.17 -16.88
CA ARG A 110 17.81 0.22 -16.95
C ARG A 110 18.24 -0.08 -18.39
N GLU A 111 17.30 -0.20 -19.33
CA GLU A 111 17.60 -0.32 -20.78
C GLU A 111 18.41 0.86 -21.32
N HIS A 112 18.23 2.06 -20.75
CA HIS A 112 19.04 3.24 -21.05
C HIS A 112 20.34 3.33 -20.22
N GLY A 113 20.73 2.26 -19.54
CA GLY A 113 21.95 2.16 -18.75
C GLY A 113 21.92 2.95 -17.44
N ARG A 114 20.78 3.50 -17.01
CA ARG A 114 20.69 4.28 -15.76
C ARG A 114 20.79 3.38 -14.54
N GLU A 115 21.52 3.82 -13.54
CA GLU A 115 21.37 3.29 -12.20
C GLU A 115 20.16 3.96 -11.52
N ILE A 116 19.52 3.24 -10.59
CA ILE A 116 18.24 3.68 -10.04
C ILE A 116 18.29 3.69 -8.51
N VAL A 117 17.90 4.82 -7.93
CA VAL A 117 17.65 4.94 -6.49
C VAL A 117 16.18 4.67 -6.23
N MET A 118 15.87 3.60 -5.50
CA MET A 118 14.55 3.31 -4.99
C MET A 118 14.35 4.01 -3.65
N ILE A 119 13.34 4.87 -3.55
CA ILE A 119 12.91 5.46 -2.28
C ILE A 119 11.77 4.59 -1.74
N GLY A 120 11.99 3.92 -0.58
CA GLY A 120 11.00 3.00 -0.03
C GLY A 120 11.48 2.31 1.23
N HIS A 121 10.61 1.55 1.87
CA HIS A 121 10.91 0.87 3.13
C HIS A 121 11.55 -0.49 2.88
N ARG A 122 12.69 -0.73 3.50
CA ARG A 122 13.39 -2.03 3.45
C ARG A 122 12.49 -3.16 3.94
N GLY A 123 12.51 -4.28 3.23
CA GLY A 123 11.70 -5.46 3.56
C GLY A 123 10.23 -5.35 3.17
N HIS A 124 9.79 -4.25 2.57
CA HIS A 124 8.43 -4.15 2.06
C HIS A 124 8.31 -4.91 0.72
N PRO A 125 7.28 -5.76 0.53
CA PRO A 125 7.13 -6.59 -0.69
C PRO A 125 7.15 -5.79 -2.00
N GLU A 126 6.54 -4.60 -2.04
CA GLU A 126 6.56 -3.72 -3.20
C GLU A 126 7.98 -3.24 -3.53
N VAL A 127 8.79 -2.94 -2.52
CA VAL A 127 10.19 -2.52 -2.68
C VAL A 127 11.02 -3.68 -3.20
N GLU A 128 10.89 -4.86 -2.62
CA GLU A 128 11.57 -6.08 -3.08
C GLU A 128 11.17 -6.45 -4.50
N GLY A 129 9.88 -6.38 -4.83
CA GLY A 129 9.35 -6.60 -6.17
C GLY A 129 9.93 -5.63 -7.18
N THR A 130 10.00 -4.34 -6.85
CA THR A 130 10.53 -3.27 -7.70
C THR A 130 12.05 -3.37 -7.87
N MET A 131 12.78 -3.56 -6.77
CA MET A 131 14.24 -3.78 -6.80
C MET A 131 14.60 -5.00 -7.65
N GLY A 132 13.79 -6.05 -7.59
CA GLY A 132 13.94 -7.28 -8.35
C GLY A 132 13.53 -7.20 -9.83
N GLN A 133 13.17 -6.02 -10.36
CA GLN A 133 12.99 -5.84 -11.82
C GLN A 133 14.32 -5.76 -12.57
N SER A 134 15.43 -5.52 -11.89
CA SER A 134 16.77 -5.47 -12.46
C SER A 134 17.73 -6.42 -11.73
N ALA A 135 18.69 -6.99 -12.47
CA ALA A 135 19.75 -7.83 -11.90
C ALA A 135 20.81 -7.03 -11.11
N GLY A 136 20.74 -5.69 -11.14
CA GLY A 136 21.68 -4.81 -10.41
C GLY A 136 21.49 -3.35 -10.80
N GLY A 137 22.33 -2.46 -10.23
CA GLY A 137 22.26 -1.01 -10.49
C GLY A 137 21.04 -0.36 -9.86
N MET A 138 20.54 -0.93 -8.76
CA MET A 138 19.49 -0.34 -7.93
C MET A 138 19.97 -0.19 -6.48
N TYR A 139 19.66 0.93 -5.89
CA TYR A 139 20.04 1.31 -4.54
C TYR A 139 18.81 1.72 -3.76
N LEU A 140 18.73 1.33 -2.49
CA LEU A 140 17.59 1.67 -1.62
C LEU A 140 17.98 2.81 -0.67
N VAL A 141 17.11 3.82 -0.59
CA VAL A 141 17.12 4.85 0.44
C VAL A 141 15.74 4.93 1.08
N GLU A 142 15.70 5.12 2.40
CA GLU A 142 14.45 5.20 3.16
C GLU A 142 14.14 6.64 3.58
N LYS A 143 15.18 7.45 3.80
CA LYS A 143 15.10 8.82 4.34
C LYS A 143 16.23 9.70 3.81
N PRO A 144 16.14 11.05 3.96
CA PRO A 144 17.14 11.98 3.45
C PRO A 144 18.56 11.72 3.93
N GLU A 145 18.74 11.24 5.17
CA GLU A 145 20.06 10.97 5.76
C GLU A 145 20.80 9.84 5.03
N ASP A 146 20.08 8.88 4.47
CA ASP A 146 20.68 7.76 3.74
C ASP A 146 21.36 8.22 2.45
N VAL A 147 20.90 9.34 1.89
CA VAL A 147 21.42 9.91 0.65
C VAL A 147 22.90 10.26 0.78
N ALA A 148 23.33 10.77 1.93
CA ALA A 148 24.73 11.15 2.16
C ALA A 148 25.70 9.96 2.06
N GLY A 149 25.27 8.76 2.47
CA GLY A 149 26.06 7.52 2.40
C GLY A 149 25.96 6.75 1.09
N LEU A 150 25.09 7.17 0.18
CA LEU A 150 24.82 6.44 -1.06
C LEU A 150 26.05 6.39 -1.98
N ARG A 151 26.43 5.20 -2.43
CA ARG A 151 27.53 4.98 -3.38
C ARG A 151 26.97 4.38 -4.66
N VAL A 152 27.13 5.11 -5.75
CA VAL A 152 26.70 4.72 -7.11
C VAL A 152 27.92 4.67 -8.01
N ASN A 153 27.84 3.95 -9.13
CA ASN A 153 28.98 3.84 -10.04
C ASN A 153 29.05 5.02 -11.03
N ASP A 154 27.91 5.54 -11.48
CA ASP A 154 27.87 6.70 -12.39
C ASP A 154 26.84 7.75 -11.90
N GLU A 155 27.33 8.76 -11.20
CA GLU A 155 26.50 9.85 -10.69
C GLU A 155 25.82 10.68 -11.79
N ARG A 156 26.33 10.63 -13.04
CA ARG A 156 25.76 11.40 -14.16
C ARG A 156 24.61 10.69 -14.85
N ASN A 157 24.44 9.38 -14.61
CA ASN A 157 23.43 8.56 -15.26
C ASN A 157 22.49 7.89 -14.25
N LEU A 158 21.93 8.69 -13.34
CA LEU A 158 21.04 8.26 -12.28
C LEU A 158 19.59 8.57 -12.57
N ALA A 159 18.71 7.72 -12.05
CA ALA A 159 17.29 7.97 -11.93
C ALA A 159 16.80 7.60 -10.52
N PHE A 160 15.61 8.01 -10.16
CA PHE A 160 14.94 7.52 -8.97
C PHE A 160 13.50 7.12 -9.27
N VAL A 161 13.00 6.19 -8.46
CA VAL A 161 11.59 5.78 -8.37
C VAL A 161 11.20 5.71 -6.90
N THR A 162 9.89 5.71 -6.62
CA THR A 162 9.40 5.62 -5.24
C THR A 162 8.43 4.47 -5.04
N GLN A 163 8.36 3.96 -3.82
CA GLN A 163 7.25 3.12 -3.37
C GLN A 163 5.94 3.91 -3.45
N THR A 164 4.85 3.25 -3.85
CA THR A 164 3.57 3.91 -4.12
C THR A 164 2.82 4.39 -2.87
N THR A 165 3.23 3.93 -1.68
CA THR A 165 2.55 4.15 -0.39
C THR A 165 3.33 4.99 0.61
N LEU A 166 4.33 5.77 0.16
CA LEU A 166 5.09 6.66 1.04
C LEU A 166 4.27 7.86 1.52
N SER A 167 4.73 8.48 2.60
CA SER A 167 4.35 9.86 2.92
C SER A 167 4.78 10.77 1.78
N VAL A 168 3.86 11.60 1.27
CA VAL A 168 4.16 12.54 0.18
C VAL A 168 5.23 13.54 0.64
N ASP A 169 5.09 14.07 1.86
CA ASP A 169 5.99 15.08 2.40
C ASP A 169 7.40 14.51 2.65
N ASP A 170 7.50 13.30 3.22
CA ASP A 170 8.79 12.63 3.49
C ASP A 170 9.50 12.23 2.17
N ALA A 171 8.73 11.75 1.19
CA ALA A 171 9.28 11.43 -0.13
C ALA A 171 9.86 12.68 -0.81
N GLN A 172 9.17 13.82 -0.73
CA GLN A 172 9.65 15.08 -1.29
C GLN A 172 10.97 15.55 -0.62
N GLN A 173 11.11 15.38 0.70
CA GLN A 173 12.36 15.68 1.41
C GLN A 173 13.52 14.79 0.91
N THR A 174 13.26 13.49 0.73
CA THR A 174 14.27 12.54 0.23
C THR A 174 14.64 12.85 -1.23
N ILE A 175 13.65 13.19 -2.07
CA ILE A 175 13.89 13.62 -3.46
C ILE A 175 14.69 14.90 -3.51
N ALA A 176 14.41 15.87 -2.62
CA ALA A 176 15.19 17.11 -2.54
C ALA A 176 16.66 16.84 -2.17
N ALA A 177 16.91 15.96 -1.20
CA ALA A 177 18.25 15.53 -0.83
C ALA A 177 18.99 14.84 -1.99
N LEU A 178 18.31 13.95 -2.73
CA LEU A 178 18.85 13.31 -3.93
C LEU A 178 19.23 14.32 -5.00
N ARG A 179 18.36 15.29 -5.29
CA ARG A 179 18.61 16.34 -6.30
C ARG A 179 19.73 17.29 -5.89
N ALA A 180 19.85 17.57 -4.60
CA ALA A 180 20.96 18.39 -4.07
C ALA A 180 22.31 17.69 -4.24
N ARG A 181 22.35 16.38 -3.99
CA ARG A 181 23.58 15.58 -4.15
C ARG A 181 23.89 15.21 -5.60
N PHE A 182 22.88 14.88 -6.37
CA PHE A 182 22.96 14.43 -7.76
C PHE A 182 22.12 15.34 -8.66
N PRO A 183 22.61 16.54 -9.05
CA PRO A 183 21.79 17.51 -9.79
C PRO A 183 21.23 17.00 -11.14
N GLY A 184 21.89 15.98 -11.74
CA GLY A 184 21.46 15.35 -12.98
C GLY A 184 20.48 14.18 -12.81
N ILE A 185 20.06 13.86 -11.59
CA ILE A 185 19.18 12.71 -11.35
C ILE A 185 17.80 12.91 -11.99
N VAL A 186 17.30 11.89 -12.69
CA VAL A 186 16.03 11.93 -13.39
C VAL A 186 14.96 11.20 -12.58
N GLY A 187 13.83 11.84 -12.37
CA GLY A 187 12.67 11.23 -11.73
C GLY A 187 11.67 10.65 -12.72
N PRO A 188 10.61 9.99 -12.22
CA PRO A 188 9.52 9.49 -13.04
C PRO A 188 8.79 10.66 -13.74
N LYS A 189 8.21 10.40 -14.93
CA LYS A 189 7.43 11.41 -15.67
C LYS A 189 6.16 11.85 -14.94
N LYS A 190 5.57 10.95 -14.16
CA LYS A 190 4.45 11.18 -13.25
C LYS A 190 4.81 10.59 -11.92
N ASP A 191 4.37 11.20 -10.84
CA ASP A 191 4.64 10.72 -9.49
C ASP A 191 4.31 9.23 -9.34
N ASP A 192 5.15 8.51 -8.61
CA ASP A 192 4.95 7.09 -8.32
C ASP A 192 4.02 6.89 -7.13
N ILE A 193 4.00 7.84 -6.17
CA ILE A 193 3.03 7.79 -5.07
C ILE A 193 1.62 7.83 -5.67
N CYS A 194 0.86 6.77 -5.42
CA CYS A 194 -0.42 6.57 -6.10
C CYS A 194 -1.48 7.58 -5.64
N TYR A 195 -2.45 7.85 -6.51
CA TYR A 195 -3.57 8.75 -6.22
C TYR A 195 -4.29 8.39 -4.90
N ALA A 196 -4.46 7.10 -4.63
CA ALA A 196 -5.16 6.63 -3.44
C ALA A 196 -4.39 6.98 -2.16
N THR A 197 -3.07 6.89 -2.19
CA THR A 197 -2.18 7.31 -1.09
C THR A 197 -2.25 8.82 -0.89
N GLN A 198 -2.11 9.61 -1.95
CA GLN A 198 -2.17 11.07 -1.89
C GLN A 198 -3.53 11.55 -1.35
N ASN A 199 -4.63 11.08 -1.94
CA ASN A 199 -5.97 11.48 -1.55
C ASN A 199 -6.28 11.19 -0.09
N ARG A 200 -5.86 10.01 0.42
CA ARG A 200 -6.11 9.65 1.83
C ARG A 200 -5.24 10.46 2.79
N GLN A 201 -4.01 10.79 2.43
CA GLN A 201 -3.17 11.68 3.22
C GLN A 201 -3.76 13.10 3.27
N ASP A 202 -4.24 13.64 2.16
CA ASP A 202 -4.90 14.95 2.10
C ASP A 202 -6.20 14.98 2.93
N ALA A 203 -6.98 13.89 2.86
CA ALA A 203 -8.17 13.72 3.68
C ALA A 203 -7.83 13.69 5.18
N VAL A 204 -6.74 13.02 5.58
CA VAL A 204 -6.27 12.99 6.97
C VAL A 204 -5.76 14.36 7.41
N LYS A 205 -5.00 15.09 6.58
CA LYS A 205 -4.56 16.46 6.88
C LYS A 205 -5.76 17.38 7.13
N THR A 206 -6.82 17.23 6.32
CA THR A 206 -8.07 18.00 6.49
C THR A 206 -8.83 17.60 7.77
N LEU A 207 -8.92 16.30 8.03
CA LEU A 207 -9.58 15.74 9.21
C LEU A 207 -8.87 16.17 10.51
N ALA A 208 -7.55 16.04 10.55
CA ALA A 208 -6.74 16.34 11.72
C ALA A 208 -6.90 17.78 12.22
N ARG A 209 -7.09 18.74 11.31
CA ARG A 209 -7.36 20.16 11.67
C ARG A 209 -8.66 20.36 12.44
N GLN A 210 -9.57 19.41 12.41
CA GLN A 210 -10.91 19.50 13.00
C GLN A 210 -11.08 18.59 14.23
N CYS A 211 -10.14 17.65 14.45
CA CYS A 211 -10.27 16.59 15.44
C CYS A 211 -9.25 16.74 16.58
N GLU A 212 -9.58 16.20 17.73
CA GLU A 212 -8.71 16.14 18.91
C GLU A 212 -7.95 14.79 19.01
N VAL A 213 -8.41 13.80 18.23
CA VAL A 213 -7.77 12.48 18.07
C VAL A 213 -8.22 11.88 16.76
N VAL A 214 -7.35 11.11 16.10
CA VAL A 214 -7.66 10.36 14.87
C VAL A 214 -7.51 8.87 15.12
N ILE A 215 -8.50 8.09 14.73
CA ILE A 215 -8.45 6.62 14.70
C ILE A 215 -8.26 6.19 13.25
N VAL A 216 -7.22 5.42 13.01
CA VAL A 216 -6.87 4.85 11.69
C VAL A 216 -7.24 3.38 11.70
N VAL A 217 -8.18 2.98 10.87
CA VAL A 217 -8.53 1.57 10.67
C VAL A 217 -7.55 0.96 9.66
N GLY A 218 -6.78 -0.04 10.09
CA GLY A 218 -5.76 -0.67 9.25
C GLY A 218 -4.82 -1.56 10.03
N SER A 219 -4.12 -2.44 9.33
CA SER A 219 -3.20 -3.41 9.93
C SER A 219 -1.78 -2.84 10.10
N PRO A 220 -1.03 -3.27 11.13
CA PRO A 220 0.32 -2.74 11.43
C PRO A 220 1.35 -2.91 10.30
N ASN A 221 1.20 -3.93 9.46
CA ASN A 221 2.06 -4.17 8.30
C ASN A 221 1.65 -3.40 7.04
N SER A 222 0.56 -2.63 7.10
CA SER A 222 0.13 -1.77 5.99
C SER A 222 0.91 -0.44 5.98
N SER A 223 1.80 -0.26 5.01
CA SER A 223 2.54 1.00 4.82
C SER A 223 1.58 2.19 4.70
N ASN A 224 0.54 2.10 3.88
CA ASN A 224 -0.44 3.18 3.74
C ASN A 224 -1.10 3.54 5.07
N SER A 225 -1.56 2.56 5.87
CA SER A 225 -2.22 2.82 7.16
C SER A 225 -1.27 3.49 8.16
N ASN A 226 -0.01 3.05 8.24
CA ASN A 226 1.01 3.70 9.08
C ASN A 226 1.23 5.16 8.68
N ARG A 227 1.32 5.43 7.36
CA ARG A 227 1.49 6.82 6.86
C ARG A 227 0.32 7.72 7.26
N LEU A 228 -0.93 7.22 7.24
CA LEU A 228 -2.09 8.03 7.69
C LEU A 228 -2.00 8.39 9.17
N ARG A 229 -1.55 7.45 10.02
CA ARG A 229 -1.32 7.73 11.44
C ARG A 229 -0.24 8.81 11.61
N GLU A 230 0.89 8.65 10.97
CA GLU A 230 2.02 9.58 11.06
C GLU A 230 1.66 10.97 10.51
N VAL A 231 0.92 11.04 9.40
CA VAL A 231 0.43 12.31 8.86
C VAL A 231 -0.47 13.03 9.88
N ALA A 232 -1.35 12.32 10.59
CA ALA A 232 -2.15 12.93 11.65
C ALA A 232 -1.28 13.43 12.82
N GLU A 233 -0.30 12.64 13.24
CA GLU A 233 0.66 13.02 14.29
C GLU A 233 1.49 14.25 13.88
N GLN A 234 1.94 14.34 12.63
CA GLN A 234 2.64 15.51 12.08
C GLN A 234 1.77 16.78 12.05
N GLN A 235 0.43 16.64 11.99
CA GLN A 235 -0.50 17.76 12.16
C GLN A 235 -0.72 18.14 13.64
N GLY A 236 0.00 17.52 14.58
CA GLY A 236 -0.12 17.80 16.02
C GLY A 236 -1.30 17.11 16.72
N VAL A 237 -1.92 16.12 16.09
CA VAL A 237 -3.08 15.41 16.64
C VAL A 237 -2.70 13.98 17.01
N ALA A 238 -3.06 13.53 18.21
CA ALA A 238 -2.85 12.15 18.61
C ALA A 238 -3.57 11.18 17.66
N ALA A 239 -2.86 10.16 17.17
CA ALA A 239 -3.44 9.19 16.27
C ALA A 239 -3.15 7.75 16.73
N TYR A 240 -4.15 6.89 16.59
CA TYR A 240 -4.06 5.48 16.97
C TYR A 240 -4.55 4.60 15.84
N MET A 241 -3.83 3.51 15.58
CA MET A 241 -4.23 2.54 14.57
C MET A 241 -4.84 1.31 15.23
N VAL A 242 -5.88 0.75 14.60
CA VAL A 242 -6.60 -0.44 15.05
C VAL A 242 -6.90 -1.35 13.87
N ASP A 243 -6.69 -2.65 14.02
CA ASP A 243 -7.15 -3.65 13.05
C ASP A 243 -8.68 -3.78 13.05
N ASN A 244 -9.28 -3.64 14.23
CA ASN A 244 -10.73 -3.78 14.42
C ASN A 244 -11.21 -3.02 15.66
N ALA A 245 -12.54 -2.97 15.84
CA ALA A 245 -13.19 -2.21 16.90
C ALA A 245 -12.82 -2.66 18.35
N SER A 246 -12.41 -3.93 18.55
CA SER A 246 -12.06 -4.42 19.89
C SER A 246 -10.74 -3.84 20.42
N GLU A 247 -9.89 -3.35 19.54
CA GLU A 247 -8.61 -2.73 19.89
C GLU A 247 -8.76 -1.26 20.31
N LEU A 248 -9.93 -0.65 20.06
CA LEU A 248 -10.19 0.74 20.41
C LEU A 248 -10.21 0.89 21.94
N LYS A 249 -9.24 1.59 22.49
CA LYS A 249 -9.13 1.83 23.94
C LYS A 249 -9.97 3.04 24.35
N PRO A 250 -10.92 2.90 25.29
CA PRO A 250 -11.79 4.02 25.71
C PRO A 250 -11.00 5.27 26.14
N LYS A 251 -9.84 5.10 26.76
CA LYS A 251 -8.97 6.20 27.19
C LYS A 251 -8.48 7.11 26.07
N TRP A 252 -8.43 6.65 24.83
CA TRP A 252 -7.99 7.46 23.68
C TRP A 252 -9.00 8.54 23.30
N VAL A 253 -10.29 8.26 23.56
CA VAL A 253 -11.41 9.10 23.15
C VAL A 253 -12.14 9.75 24.33
N ALA A 254 -11.79 9.37 25.56
CA ALA A 254 -12.40 9.92 26.77
C ALA A 254 -12.20 11.45 26.85
N GLY A 255 -13.29 12.19 27.06
CA GLY A 255 -13.29 13.66 27.17
C GLY A 255 -13.08 14.39 25.83
N LYS A 256 -12.93 13.70 24.70
CA LYS A 256 -12.77 14.32 23.38
C LYS A 256 -14.13 14.78 22.84
N ARG A 257 -14.14 15.98 22.27
CA ARG A 257 -15.34 16.55 21.63
C ARG A 257 -15.50 16.07 20.19
N ILE A 258 -14.39 15.96 19.47
CA ILE A 258 -14.37 15.55 18.04
C ILE A 258 -13.31 14.47 17.85
N VAL A 259 -13.75 13.32 17.35
CA VAL A 259 -12.92 12.15 17.01
C VAL A 259 -12.99 11.94 15.51
N GLY A 260 -11.82 11.94 14.86
CA GLY A 260 -11.69 11.61 13.46
C GLY A 260 -11.52 10.11 13.25
N VAL A 261 -12.09 9.57 12.18
CA VAL A 261 -11.89 8.19 11.75
C VAL A 261 -11.48 8.17 10.28
N THR A 262 -10.41 7.48 9.99
CA THR A 262 -9.96 7.19 8.63
C THR A 262 -9.65 5.71 8.48
N ALA A 263 -9.36 5.28 7.26
CA ALA A 263 -9.00 3.89 6.98
C ALA A 263 -7.96 3.82 5.86
N GLY A 264 -6.99 2.94 6.04
CA GLY A 264 -6.01 2.65 5.01
C GLY A 264 -6.62 2.05 3.75
N ALA A 265 -5.90 2.15 2.63
CA ALA A 265 -6.35 1.70 1.31
C ALA A 265 -6.64 0.18 1.22
N SER A 266 -6.23 -0.60 2.21
CA SER A 266 -6.49 -2.05 2.32
C SER A 266 -7.53 -2.42 3.40
N ALA A 267 -8.13 -1.44 4.10
CA ALA A 267 -9.11 -1.67 5.14
C ALA A 267 -10.55 -1.59 4.59
N PRO A 268 -11.36 -2.64 4.74
CA PRO A 268 -12.74 -2.65 4.24
C PRO A 268 -13.66 -1.76 5.09
N GLU A 269 -14.67 -1.19 4.45
CA GLU A 269 -15.62 -0.27 5.10
C GLU A 269 -16.41 -0.94 6.25
N VAL A 270 -16.55 -2.25 6.25
CA VAL A 270 -17.18 -2.99 7.37
C VAL A 270 -16.42 -2.77 8.68
N LEU A 271 -15.09 -2.72 8.66
CA LEU A 271 -14.29 -2.45 9.86
C LEU A 271 -14.44 -0.99 10.33
N VAL A 272 -14.55 -0.05 9.40
CA VAL A 272 -14.83 1.35 9.72
C VAL A 272 -16.17 1.48 10.44
N LYS A 273 -17.22 0.83 9.92
CA LYS A 273 -18.55 0.81 10.55
C LYS A 273 -18.50 0.25 11.97
N GLN A 274 -17.79 -0.87 12.18
CA GLN A 274 -17.61 -1.46 13.52
C GLN A 274 -16.90 -0.50 14.48
N VAL A 275 -15.87 0.22 14.03
CA VAL A 275 -15.18 1.24 14.84
C VAL A 275 -16.12 2.41 15.18
N VAL A 276 -16.91 2.88 14.22
CA VAL A 276 -17.92 3.93 14.45
C VAL A 276 -18.97 3.47 15.46
N ASP A 277 -19.47 2.24 15.36
CA ASP A 277 -20.43 1.69 16.29
C ASP A 277 -19.83 1.57 17.71
N ARG A 278 -18.56 1.19 17.80
CA ARG A 278 -17.83 1.18 19.08
C ARG A 278 -17.69 2.58 19.67
N LEU A 279 -17.39 3.58 18.85
CA LEU A 279 -17.34 4.98 19.29
C LEU A 279 -18.71 5.47 19.80
N ARG A 280 -19.81 5.06 19.16
CA ARG A 280 -21.17 5.36 19.63
C ARG A 280 -21.45 4.78 21.02
N GLN A 281 -21.04 3.53 21.26
CA GLN A 281 -21.13 2.91 22.60
C GLN A 281 -20.33 3.67 23.66
N LEU A 282 -19.26 4.36 23.27
CA LEU A 282 -18.43 5.19 24.13
C LEU A 282 -18.94 6.65 24.26
N GLY A 283 -20.17 6.94 23.83
CA GLY A 283 -20.78 8.25 23.90
C GLY A 283 -20.64 9.12 22.65
N GLY A 284 -20.24 8.52 21.53
CA GLY A 284 -20.23 9.18 20.22
C GLY A 284 -21.63 9.41 19.67
N GLY A 285 -21.83 10.54 19.00
CA GLY A 285 -23.03 10.85 18.23
C GLY A 285 -23.02 10.17 16.84
N GLN A 286 -23.94 10.62 15.99
CA GLN A 286 -23.97 10.18 14.59
C GLN A 286 -22.68 10.63 13.89
N ALA A 287 -22.09 9.72 13.10
CA ALA A 287 -20.92 10.04 12.29
C ALA A 287 -21.31 10.93 11.10
N ALA A 288 -20.50 11.94 10.82
CA ALA A 288 -20.62 12.80 9.65
C ALA A 288 -19.39 12.63 8.74
N GLU A 289 -19.57 12.72 7.44
CA GLU A 289 -18.47 12.70 6.50
C GLU A 289 -17.82 14.08 6.36
N SER A 290 -16.49 14.11 6.32
CA SER A 290 -15.76 15.33 5.96
C SER A 290 -15.89 15.59 4.45
N THR A 291 -15.68 16.85 4.05
CA THR A 291 -15.56 17.20 2.63
C THR A 291 -14.40 16.45 2.00
N GLY A 292 -14.61 15.87 0.83
CA GLY A 292 -13.59 15.07 0.16
C GLY A 292 -13.83 14.94 -1.34
N ILE A 293 -13.07 14.06 -1.97
CA ILE A 293 -13.12 13.81 -3.41
C ILE A 293 -13.64 12.40 -3.70
N ALA A 294 -14.42 12.27 -4.77
CA ALA A 294 -14.87 10.97 -5.26
C ALA A 294 -13.80 10.33 -6.15
N GLU A 295 -13.37 9.13 -5.81
CA GLU A 295 -12.47 8.33 -6.64
C GLU A 295 -13.29 7.53 -7.66
N LYS A 296 -12.94 7.67 -8.96
CA LYS A 296 -13.65 7.01 -10.08
C LYS A 296 -12.76 6.01 -10.82
N VAL A 297 -11.61 5.70 -10.25
CA VAL A 297 -10.64 4.78 -10.87
C VAL A 297 -11.16 3.35 -10.80
N VAL A 298 -11.11 2.64 -11.91
CA VAL A 298 -11.42 1.20 -12.00
C VAL A 298 -10.32 0.55 -12.82
N PHE A 299 -9.84 -0.61 -12.38
CA PHE A 299 -8.85 -1.37 -13.12
C PHE A 299 -9.45 -2.67 -13.67
N PRO A 300 -9.14 -3.02 -14.93
CA PRO A 300 -9.64 -4.25 -15.53
C PRO A 300 -9.04 -5.49 -14.85
N LEU A 301 -9.77 -6.56 -14.87
CA LEU A 301 -9.29 -7.87 -14.44
C LEU A 301 -8.33 -8.47 -15.49
N PRO A 302 -7.42 -9.39 -15.09
CA PRO A 302 -6.58 -10.10 -16.03
C PRO A 302 -7.40 -11.04 -16.91
N LYS A 303 -6.90 -11.31 -18.12
CA LYS A 303 -7.50 -12.29 -19.03
C LYS A 303 -7.71 -13.63 -18.32
N GLY A 304 -8.86 -14.26 -18.56
CA GLY A 304 -9.24 -15.53 -17.95
C GLY A 304 -9.94 -15.44 -16.59
N LEU A 305 -10.11 -14.23 -16.05
CA LEU A 305 -10.95 -13.95 -14.88
C LEU A 305 -12.02 -12.87 -15.14
N SER A 306 -12.07 -12.36 -16.35
CA SER A 306 -13.08 -11.37 -16.79
C SER A 306 -14.41 -12.03 -17.13
#